data_fcc572e70ae06dd42a768d4f3b9bfac2
#
_entry.id   fcc572e70ae06dd42a768d4f3b9bfac2
#
_cell.length_a   1.000
_cell.length_b   1.000
_cell.length_c   1.000
_cell.angle_alpha   90.00
_cell.angle_beta   90.00
_cell.angle_gamma   90.00
#
_symmetry.space_group_name_H-M   'P 1'
#
loop_
_entity.id
_entity.type
_entity.pdbx_description
1 polymer ?
#
loop_
_entity_poly.entity_id
_entity_poly.type
_entity_poly.pdbx_seq_one_letter_code
_entity_poly.pdbx_strand_id
1 'polypeptide(L)'
;MQCKWRRSRVGAYNFWRHQMGIFTRLTDIINSNITHLLDKAEDPDKMIRMMIQEMEDTLVEVRSSAARVIADRKELDRNISRLKKVEDDWYAKAELALSKDREDLANAALIEKAKLVDLALELEQDRAPLEDALKKYEEDIILLEAKIKEAKQKQKALYERQNSAQSRLKVRAKLYSNRIEDVMNRFNMMERRVEETESRVEAEEMGREMNLYEEFADLVANEAVADELAALKERLAKKSSKDEKK
;
A
#
# COMPACT_ATOMS: atom_id res chain seq x y z
N MET A 1 41.94 6.66 -14.01
CA MET A 1 40.81 7.38 -13.40
C MET A 1 40.00 6.39 -12.57
N GLN A 2 40.46 6.16 -11.32
CA GLN A 2 39.72 5.39 -10.32
C GLN A 2 39.08 6.40 -9.40
N CYS A 3 37.78 6.37 -9.25
CA CYS A 3 37.05 6.81 -8.07
C CYS A 3 35.58 7.09 -8.43
N LYS A 4 34.66 6.31 -7.90
CA LYS A 4 33.39 6.80 -7.34
C LYS A 4 32.29 5.73 -7.13
N TRP A 5 32.65 4.47 -7.02
CA TRP A 5 31.64 3.40 -6.77
C TRP A 5 31.62 2.86 -5.33
N ARG A 6 32.07 3.65 -4.34
CA ARG A 6 32.13 3.20 -2.92
C ARG A 6 31.05 3.78 -2.00
N ARG A 7 30.05 4.48 -2.54
CA ARG A 7 29.05 5.18 -1.70
C ARG A 7 27.68 4.51 -1.55
N SER A 8 27.39 3.43 -2.27
CA SER A 8 26.06 2.79 -2.24
C SER A 8 25.87 1.72 -1.17
N ARG A 9 26.97 1.16 -0.62
CA ARG A 9 26.85 0.09 0.41
C ARG A 9 26.48 0.59 1.81
N VAL A 10 26.74 1.83 2.15
CA VAL A 10 26.42 2.36 3.50
C VAL A 10 24.92 2.67 3.64
N GLY A 11 24.23 2.99 2.56
CA GLY A 11 22.78 3.20 2.55
C GLY A 11 21.98 1.92 2.80
N ALA A 12 22.44 0.79 2.23
CA ALA A 12 21.78 -0.50 2.39
C ALA A 12 21.80 -1.01 3.84
N TYR A 13 22.93 -0.85 4.55
CA TYR A 13 23.03 -1.31 5.95
C TYR A 13 22.14 -0.53 6.92
N ASN A 14 21.90 0.75 6.71
CA ASN A 14 20.99 1.55 7.54
C ASN A 14 19.51 1.25 7.23
N PHE A 15 19.17 0.88 6.01
CA PHE A 15 17.85 0.47 5.60
C PHE A 15 17.41 -0.82 6.31
N TRP A 16 18.28 -1.85 6.36
CA TRP A 16 17.99 -3.12 7.03
C TRP A 16 17.84 -2.99 8.55
N ARG A 17 18.60 -2.08 9.18
CA ARG A 17 18.56 -1.89 10.64
C ARG A 17 17.26 -1.21 11.12
N HIS A 18 16.65 -0.38 10.30
CA HIS A 18 15.35 0.24 10.61
C HIS A 18 14.18 -0.73 10.39
N GLN A 19 14.28 -1.59 9.39
CA GLN A 19 13.28 -2.61 9.10
C GLN A 19 13.18 -3.69 10.18
N MET A 20 14.29 -4.12 10.79
CA MET A 20 14.25 -5.11 11.87
C MET A 20 13.37 -4.69 13.04
N GLY A 21 13.31 -3.41 13.38
CA GLY A 21 12.43 -2.89 14.45
C GLY A 21 10.96 -2.97 14.11
N ILE A 22 10.59 -2.71 12.85
CA ILE A 22 9.20 -2.71 12.37
C ILE A 22 8.66 -4.14 12.31
N PHE A 23 9.42 -5.07 11.72
CA PHE A 23 9.02 -6.48 11.62
C PHE A 23 8.89 -7.17 12.98
N THR A 24 9.74 -6.84 13.95
CA THR A 24 9.63 -7.38 15.32
C THR A 24 8.34 -6.91 15.97
N ARG A 25 8.05 -5.61 15.91
CA ARG A 25 6.79 -5.04 16.44
C ARG A 25 5.56 -5.63 15.75
N LEU A 26 5.60 -5.75 14.43
CA LEU A 26 4.53 -6.34 13.63
C LEU A 26 4.27 -7.79 14.05
N THR A 27 5.32 -8.60 14.17
CA THR A 27 5.21 -10.00 14.60
C THR A 27 4.65 -10.10 16.01
N ASP A 28 5.07 -9.25 16.93
CA ASP A 28 4.58 -9.21 18.30
C ASP A 28 3.07 -8.83 18.33
N ILE A 29 2.66 -7.88 17.53
CA ILE A 29 1.25 -7.47 17.38
C ILE A 29 0.41 -8.60 16.80
N ILE A 30 0.85 -9.23 15.71
CA ILE A 30 0.11 -10.29 15.02
C ILE A 30 -0.06 -11.51 15.93
N ASN A 31 0.98 -11.87 16.67
CA ASN A 31 0.98 -13.02 17.58
C ASN A 31 0.31 -12.71 18.93
N SER A 32 0.05 -11.44 19.24
CA SER A 32 -0.56 -11.07 20.51
C SER A 32 -2.00 -11.57 20.62
N ASN A 33 -2.33 -12.17 21.75
CA ASN A 33 -3.72 -12.50 22.08
C ASN A 33 -4.35 -11.30 22.82
N ILE A 34 -5.05 -10.48 22.04
CA ILE A 34 -5.70 -9.24 22.53
C ILE A 34 -6.59 -9.54 23.76
N THR A 35 -7.35 -10.65 23.75
CA THR A 35 -8.23 -11.02 24.84
C THR A 35 -7.47 -11.28 26.12
N HIS A 36 -6.39 -12.03 26.05
CA HIS A 36 -5.57 -12.36 27.22
C HIS A 36 -4.87 -11.13 27.83
N LEU A 37 -4.47 -10.18 26.98
CA LEU A 37 -3.88 -8.93 27.44
C LEU A 37 -4.91 -8.04 28.13
N LEU A 38 -6.13 -7.99 27.60
CA LEU A 38 -7.23 -7.22 28.18
C LEU A 38 -7.73 -7.80 29.51
N ASP A 39 -7.76 -9.14 29.64
CA ASP A 39 -8.18 -9.82 30.87
C ASP A 39 -7.23 -9.57 32.05
N LYS A 40 -5.98 -9.25 31.77
CA LYS A 40 -4.93 -8.92 32.77
C LYS A 40 -4.78 -7.44 33.06
N ALA A 41 -5.43 -6.59 32.27
CA ALA A 41 -5.25 -5.15 32.37
C ALA A 41 -6.05 -4.55 33.53
N GLU A 42 -5.44 -3.60 34.25
CA GLU A 42 -6.15 -2.79 35.23
C GLU A 42 -7.20 -1.87 34.58
N ASP A 43 -6.90 -1.34 33.39
CA ASP A 43 -7.79 -0.50 32.59
C ASP A 43 -7.85 -1.04 31.15
N PRO A 44 -8.81 -1.98 30.86
CA PRO A 44 -8.96 -2.56 29.55
C PRO A 44 -9.28 -1.55 28.45
N ASP A 45 -10.05 -0.50 28.77
CA ASP A 45 -10.45 0.54 27.81
C ASP A 45 -9.27 1.39 27.34
N LYS A 46 -8.39 1.74 28.27
CA LYS A 46 -7.16 2.47 27.95
C LYS A 46 -6.21 1.60 27.17
N MET A 47 -6.04 0.35 27.59
CA MET A 47 -5.14 -0.59 26.95
C MET A 47 -5.54 -0.86 25.50
N ILE A 48 -6.83 -1.14 25.23
CA ILE A 48 -7.27 -1.45 23.86
C ILE A 48 -7.12 -0.23 22.94
N ARG A 49 -7.35 1.00 23.46
CA ARG A 49 -7.10 2.23 22.67
C ARG A 49 -5.62 2.37 22.31
N MET A 50 -4.73 2.14 23.28
CA MET A 50 -3.28 2.20 23.02
C MET A 50 -2.85 1.13 22.02
N MET A 51 -3.38 -0.09 22.11
CA MET A 51 -3.08 -1.18 21.17
C MET A 51 -3.56 -0.85 19.76
N ILE A 52 -4.77 -0.29 19.63
CA ILE A 52 -5.28 0.12 18.30
C ILE A 52 -4.37 1.20 17.70
N GLN A 53 -4.01 2.20 18.49
CA GLN A 53 -3.12 3.28 18.04
C GLN A 53 -1.75 2.73 17.59
N GLU A 54 -1.14 1.86 18.37
CA GLU A 54 0.15 1.22 18.01
C GLU A 54 0.06 0.41 16.72
N MET A 55 -1.06 -0.32 16.52
CA MET A 55 -1.31 -1.05 15.29
C MET A 55 -1.51 -0.12 14.09
N GLU A 56 -2.25 0.97 14.25
CA GLU A 56 -2.46 1.97 13.20
C GLU A 56 -1.15 2.67 12.82
N ASP A 57 -0.35 3.05 13.80
CA ASP A 57 0.97 3.65 13.56
C ASP A 57 1.91 2.67 12.84
N THR A 58 1.91 1.39 13.26
CA THR A 58 2.67 0.34 12.60
C THR A 58 2.19 0.11 11.16
N LEU A 59 0.88 0.16 10.91
CA LEU A 59 0.32 0.05 9.56
C LEU A 59 0.80 1.16 8.63
N VAL A 60 0.86 2.40 9.13
CA VAL A 60 1.41 3.54 8.39
C VAL A 60 2.88 3.33 8.06
N GLU A 61 3.69 2.83 9.01
CA GLU A 61 5.11 2.55 8.78
C GLU A 61 5.32 1.44 7.74
N VAL A 62 4.55 0.36 7.81
CA VAL A 62 4.61 -0.76 6.85
C VAL A 62 4.22 -0.29 5.45
N ARG A 63 3.14 0.49 5.32
CA ARG A 63 2.71 1.08 4.04
C ARG A 63 3.76 2.04 3.47
N SER A 64 4.38 2.85 4.32
CA SER A 64 5.47 3.73 3.89
C SER A 64 6.68 2.95 3.38
N SER A 65 7.02 1.84 4.03
CA SER A 65 8.10 0.96 3.60
C SER A 65 7.77 0.26 2.27
N ALA A 66 6.55 -0.26 2.14
CA ALA A 66 6.06 -0.82 0.88
C ALA A 66 6.11 0.19 -0.27
N ALA A 67 5.69 1.44 -0.01
CA ALA A 67 5.76 2.50 -1.02
C ALA A 67 7.18 2.80 -1.50
N ARG A 68 8.18 2.73 -0.61
CA ARG A 68 9.60 2.87 -1.00
C ARG A 68 10.03 1.73 -1.91
N VAL A 69 9.73 0.48 -1.55
CA VAL A 69 10.07 -0.69 -2.38
C VAL A 69 9.37 -0.63 -3.74
N ILE A 70 8.12 -0.14 -3.81
CA ILE A 70 7.43 0.12 -5.07
C ILE A 70 8.18 1.17 -5.92
N ALA A 71 8.67 2.24 -5.29
CA ALA A 71 9.45 3.27 -5.98
C ALA A 71 10.76 2.70 -6.54
N ASP A 72 11.48 1.90 -5.74
CA ASP A 72 12.73 1.27 -6.14
C ASP A 72 12.50 0.28 -7.31
N ARG A 73 11.46 -0.55 -7.23
CA ARG A 73 11.06 -1.44 -8.34
C ARG A 73 10.75 -0.66 -9.62
N LYS A 74 9.97 0.42 -9.51
CA LYS A 74 9.67 1.28 -10.68
C LYS A 74 10.92 1.96 -11.25
N GLU A 75 11.90 2.26 -10.42
CA GLU A 75 13.19 2.79 -10.89
C GLU A 75 13.97 1.74 -11.66
N LEU A 76 14.05 0.50 -11.15
CA LEU A 76 14.66 -0.62 -11.88
C LEU A 76 13.97 -0.88 -13.21
N ASP A 77 12.64 -0.94 -13.24
CA ASP A 77 11.87 -1.14 -14.47
C ASP A 77 12.17 -0.06 -15.52
N ARG A 78 12.28 1.21 -15.09
CA ARG A 78 12.68 2.30 -15.99
C ARG A 78 14.11 2.16 -16.50
N ASN A 79 15.03 1.70 -15.65
CA ASN A 79 16.43 1.50 -16.02
C ASN A 79 16.56 0.34 -17.03
N ILE A 80 15.91 -0.79 -16.77
CA ILE A 80 15.82 -1.93 -17.70
C ILE A 80 15.24 -1.49 -19.04
N SER A 81 14.14 -0.73 -19.03
CA SER A 81 13.54 -0.22 -20.27
C SER A 81 14.47 0.70 -21.06
N ARG A 82 15.27 1.54 -20.38
CA ARG A 82 16.28 2.37 -21.04
C ARG A 82 17.40 1.54 -21.64
N LEU A 83 17.89 0.53 -20.91
CA LEU A 83 18.94 -0.37 -21.42
C LEU A 83 18.47 -1.12 -22.66
N LYS A 84 17.23 -1.64 -22.67
CA LYS A 84 16.66 -2.33 -23.83
C LYS A 84 16.56 -1.41 -25.06
N LYS A 85 16.20 -0.13 -24.89
CA LYS A 85 16.21 0.83 -25.99
C LYS A 85 17.61 1.08 -26.56
N VAL A 86 18.61 1.22 -25.67
CA VAL A 86 20.01 1.41 -26.11
C VAL A 86 20.55 0.14 -26.75
N GLU A 87 20.12 -1.04 -26.30
CA GLU A 87 20.42 -2.33 -26.93
C GLU A 87 19.89 -2.38 -28.39
N ASP A 88 18.61 -1.98 -28.58
CA ASP A 88 18.00 -1.89 -29.92
C ASP A 88 18.76 -0.90 -30.81
N ASP A 89 19.19 0.25 -30.28
CA ASP A 89 20.00 1.22 -31.01
C ASP A 89 21.36 0.65 -31.44
N TRP A 90 22.02 -0.14 -30.59
CA TRP A 90 23.28 -0.80 -30.95
C TRP A 90 23.07 -1.89 -32.00
N TYR A 91 21.96 -2.62 -31.91
CA TYR A 91 21.60 -3.62 -32.93
C TYR A 91 21.37 -2.97 -34.29
N ALA A 92 20.61 -1.86 -34.35
CA ALA A 92 20.41 -1.11 -35.59
C ALA A 92 21.73 -0.55 -36.18
N LYS A 93 22.65 -0.11 -35.30
CA LYS A 93 24.00 0.31 -35.75
C LYS A 93 24.81 -0.84 -36.32
N ALA A 94 24.71 -2.03 -35.72
CA ALA A 94 25.36 -3.23 -36.27
C ALA A 94 24.82 -3.60 -37.67
N GLU A 95 23.49 -3.54 -37.84
CA GLU A 95 22.85 -3.78 -39.15
C GLU A 95 23.30 -2.73 -40.18
N LEU A 96 23.34 -1.48 -39.81
CA LEU A 96 23.83 -0.41 -40.68
C LEU A 96 25.31 -0.62 -41.08
N ALA A 97 26.16 -1.03 -40.14
CA ALA A 97 27.57 -1.30 -40.39
C ALA A 97 27.73 -2.46 -41.39
N LEU A 98 26.96 -3.55 -41.23
CA LEU A 98 26.93 -4.65 -42.16
C LEU A 98 26.46 -4.24 -43.55
N SER A 99 25.45 -3.39 -43.64
CA SER A 99 24.98 -2.86 -44.95
C SER A 99 26.00 -2.01 -45.68
N LYS A 100 27.07 -1.60 -44.99
CA LYS A 100 28.22 -0.81 -45.53
C LYS A 100 29.51 -1.64 -45.64
N ASP A 101 29.41 -2.96 -45.54
CA ASP A 101 30.55 -3.90 -45.58
C ASP A 101 31.60 -3.61 -44.47
N ARG A 102 31.18 -3.06 -43.33
CA ARG A 102 32.06 -2.73 -42.20
C ARG A 102 31.85 -3.73 -41.06
N GLU A 103 32.34 -4.97 -41.27
CA GLU A 103 32.24 -6.04 -40.25
C GLU A 103 32.93 -5.69 -38.89
N ASP A 104 34.04 -4.95 -38.99
CA ASP A 104 34.78 -4.44 -37.81
C ASP A 104 33.88 -3.60 -36.86
N LEU A 105 33.10 -2.69 -37.45
CA LEU A 105 32.17 -1.86 -36.69
C LEU A 105 30.95 -2.62 -36.22
N ALA A 106 30.47 -3.57 -37.02
CA ALA A 106 29.35 -4.41 -36.62
C ALA A 106 29.71 -5.30 -35.43
N ASN A 107 30.90 -5.90 -35.44
CA ASN A 107 31.39 -6.67 -34.30
C ASN A 107 31.54 -5.81 -33.02
N ALA A 108 32.11 -4.59 -33.14
CA ALA A 108 32.23 -3.67 -32.03
C ALA A 108 30.85 -3.29 -31.44
N ALA A 109 29.86 -3.02 -32.34
CA ALA A 109 28.49 -2.69 -31.89
C ALA A 109 27.80 -3.88 -31.20
N LEU A 110 27.99 -5.10 -31.66
CA LEU A 110 27.45 -6.31 -31.03
C LEU A 110 28.09 -6.61 -29.67
N ILE A 111 29.40 -6.29 -29.50
CA ILE A 111 30.06 -6.39 -28.20
C ILE A 111 29.44 -5.41 -27.19
N GLU A 112 29.19 -4.16 -27.61
CA GLU A 112 28.52 -3.19 -26.73
C GLU A 112 27.07 -3.61 -26.41
N LYS A 113 26.36 -4.13 -27.41
CA LYS A 113 25.03 -4.74 -27.19
C LYS A 113 25.08 -5.84 -26.13
N ALA A 114 26.01 -6.78 -26.22
CA ALA A 114 26.14 -7.88 -25.28
C ALA A 114 26.36 -7.40 -23.83
N LYS A 115 27.17 -6.37 -23.63
CA LYS A 115 27.37 -5.76 -22.31
C LYS A 115 26.07 -5.17 -21.73
N LEU A 116 25.21 -4.59 -22.58
CA LEU A 116 23.94 -4.03 -22.16
C LEU A 116 22.94 -5.13 -21.79
N VAL A 117 22.96 -6.24 -22.53
CA VAL A 117 22.15 -7.42 -22.20
C VAL A 117 22.53 -7.98 -20.84
N ASP A 118 23.84 -8.15 -20.58
CA ASP A 118 24.33 -8.64 -19.28
C ASP A 118 23.91 -7.71 -18.14
N LEU A 119 24.05 -6.40 -18.32
CA LEU A 119 23.64 -5.41 -17.33
C LEU A 119 22.12 -5.39 -17.11
N ALA A 120 21.32 -5.57 -18.17
CA ALA A 120 19.88 -5.67 -18.05
C ALA A 120 19.45 -6.92 -17.27
N LEU A 121 20.16 -8.02 -17.48
CA LEU A 121 19.93 -9.29 -16.79
C LEU A 121 20.27 -9.19 -15.30
N GLU A 122 21.35 -8.50 -14.91
CA GLU A 122 21.64 -8.19 -13.51
C GLU A 122 20.53 -7.39 -12.84
N LEU A 123 20.04 -6.35 -13.50
CA LEU A 123 18.93 -5.54 -12.95
C LEU A 123 17.61 -6.33 -12.88
N GLU A 124 17.36 -7.25 -13.81
CA GLU A 124 16.21 -8.16 -13.73
C GLU A 124 16.32 -9.13 -12.55
N GLN A 125 17.52 -9.58 -12.22
CA GLN A 125 17.76 -10.39 -11.01
C GLN A 125 17.54 -9.57 -9.72
N ASP A 126 17.97 -8.32 -9.69
CA ASP A 126 17.75 -7.42 -8.55
C ASP A 126 16.26 -7.08 -8.34
N ARG A 127 15.43 -7.23 -9.36
CA ARG A 127 13.97 -7.01 -9.27
C ARG A 127 13.25 -8.08 -8.47
N ALA A 128 13.66 -9.34 -8.57
CA ALA A 128 13.00 -10.47 -7.92
C ALA A 128 12.89 -10.32 -6.40
N PRO A 129 13.95 -9.97 -5.65
CA PRO A 129 13.85 -9.77 -4.21
C PRO A 129 12.94 -8.61 -3.81
N LEU A 130 12.78 -7.58 -4.64
CA LEU A 130 11.83 -6.50 -4.38
C LEU A 130 10.38 -6.96 -4.54
N GLU A 131 10.10 -7.81 -5.52
CA GLU A 131 8.77 -8.41 -5.71
C GLU A 131 8.40 -9.32 -4.52
N ASP A 132 9.33 -10.10 -4.04
CA ASP A 132 9.11 -10.96 -2.88
C ASP A 132 8.94 -10.14 -1.58
N ALA A 133 9.66 -9.04 -1.44
CA ALA A 133 9.46 -8.11 -0.34
C ALA A 133 8.07 -7.46 -0.39
N LEU A 134 7.59 -7.07 -1.59
CA LEU A 134 6.26 -6.49 -1.75
C LEU A 134 5.14 -7.46 -1.37
N LYS A 135 5.23 -8.74 -1.78
CA LYS A 135 4.27 -9.78 -1.38
C LYS A 135 4.18 -9.91 0.14
N LYS A 136 5.34 -9.91 0.82
CA LYS A 136 5.36 -9.95 2.29
C LYS A 136 4.69 -8.73 2.91
N TYR A 137 4.96 -7.53 2.39
CA TYR A 137 4.29 -6.33 2.88
C TYR A 137 2.78 -6.36 2.66
N GLU A 138 2.31 -6.89 1.53
CA GLU A 138 0.87 -7.07 1.26
C GLU A 138 0.23 -8.03 2.27
N GLU A 139 0.87 -9.17 2.53
CA GLU A 139 0.42 -10.14 3.53
C GLU A 139 0.38 -9.51 4.94
N ASP A 140 1.43 -8.80 5.32
CA ASP A 140 1.56 -8.14 6.62
C ASP A 140 0.49 -7.05 6.81
N ILE A 141 0.21 -6.26 5.77
CA ILE A 141 -0.84 -5.24 5.77
C ILE A 141 -2.21 -5.89 6.01
N ILE A 142 -2.54 -6.94 5.26
CA ILE A 142 -3.82 -7.66 5.40
C ILE A 142 -3.99 -8.22 6.82
N LEU A 143 -2.95 -8.84 7.37
CA LEU A 143 -2.96 -9.39 8.72
C LEU A 143 -3.15 -8.28 9.78
N LEU A 144 -2.45 -7.17 9.63
CA LEU A 144 -2.53 -6.05 10.55
C LEU A 144 -3.90 -5.36 10.50
N GLU A 145 -4.47 -5.17 9.32
CA GLU A 145 -5.83 -4.65 9.14
C GLU A 145 -6.88 -5.56 9.80
N ALA A 146 -6.73 -6.88 9.63
CA ALA A 146 -7.60 -7.84 10.30
C ALA A 146 -7.49 -7.74 11.82
N LYS A 147 -6.29 -7.57 12.36
CA LYS A 147 -6.06 -7.39 13.81
C LYS A 147 -6.62 -6.07 14.33
N ILE A 148 -6.47 -4.99 13.60
CA ILE A 148 -7.08 -3.69 13.94
C ILE A 148 -8.61 -3.83 13.99
N LYS A 149 -9.20 -4.49 13.01
CA LYS A 149 -10.64 -4.76 12.97
C LYS A 149 -11.09 -5.60 14.18
N GLU A 150 -10.36 -6.65 14.53
CA GLU A 150 -10.62 -7.46 15.72
C GLU A 150 -10.56 -6.62 16.99
N ALA A 151 -9.52 -5.79 17.15
CA ALA A 151 -9.35 -4.92 18.29
C ALA A 151 -10.50 -3.89 18.41
N LYS A 152 -10.89 -3.26 17.31
CA LYS A 152 -12.01 -2.31 17.26
C LYS A 152 -13.35 -2.99 17.62
N GLN A 153 -13.59 -4.21 17.18
CA GLN A 153 -14.78 -4.97 17.57
C GLN A 153 -14.78 -5.28 19.07
N LYS A 154 -13.64 -5.66 19.62
CA LYS A 154 -13.52 -5.89 21.08
C LYS A 154 -13.69 -4.61 21.87
N GLN A 155 -13.13 -3.50 21.40
CA GLN A 155 -13.35 -2.19 22.00
C GLN A 155 -14.84 -1.84 22.05
N LYS A 156 -15.56 -2.03 20.94
CA LYS A 156 -17.01 -1.80 20.89
C LYS A 156 -17.75 -2.69 21.90
N ALA A 157 -17.42 -3.97 21.95
CA ALA A 157 -18.04 -4.90 22.90
C ALA A 157 -17.78 -4.53 24.38
N LEU A 158 -16.56 -4.07 24.71
CA LEU A 158 -16.23 -3.58 26.04
C LEU A 158 -17.07 -2.35 26.40
N TYR A 159 -17.15 -1.39 25.49
CA TYR A 159 -17.94 -0.18 25.66
C TYR A 159 -19.44 -0.49 25.86
N GLU A 160 -20.02 -1.39 25.07
CA GLU A 160 -21.40 -1.84 25.20
C GLU A 160 -21.63 -2.53 26.55
N ARG A 161 -20.70 -3.37 27.00
CA ARG A 161 -20.74 -4.02 28.32
C ARG A 161 -20.71 -3.00 29.45
N GLN A 162 -19.84 -2.00 29.39
CA GLN A 162 -19.68 -0.97 30.36
C GLN A 162 -20.95 -0.09 30.45
N ASN A 163 -21.49 0.32 29.30
CA ASN A 163 -22.74 1.06 29.21
C ASN A 163 -23.95 0.27 29.77
N SER A 164 -24.02 -1.02 29.44
CA SER A 164 -25.05 -1.90 29.96
C SER A 164 -24.95 -2.05 31.50
N ALA A 165 -23.73 -2.23 32.01
CA ALA A 165 -23.49 -2.31 33.47
C ALA A 165 -23.83 -1.02 34.16
N GLN A 166 -23.41 0.15 33.61
CA GLN A 166 -23.77 1.46 34.15
C GLN A 166 -25.28 1.73 34.10
N SER A 167 -25.95 1.33 33.02
CA SER A 167 -27.40 1.46 32.87
C SER A 167 -28.14 0.61 33.92
N ARG A 168 -27.68 -0.62 34.15
CA ARG A 168 -28.23 -1.51 35.20
C ARG A 168 -28.02 -0.92 36.59
N LEU A 169 -26.85 -0.34 36.86
CA LEU A 169 -26.60 0.36 38.14
C LEU A 169 -27.50 1.58 38.31
N LYS A 170 -27.68 2.39 37.26
CA LYS A 170 -28.57 3.55 37.27
C LYS A 170 -30.04 3.16 37.47
N VAL A 171 -30.50 2.10 36.77
CA VAL A 171 -31.86 1.54 36.94
C VAL A 171 -32.05 1.02 38.38
N ARG A 172 -31.07 0.28 38.91
CA ARG A 172 -31.11 -0.22 40.29
C ARG A 172 -31.13 0.92 41.32
N ALA A 173 -30.29 1.92 41.16
CA ALA A 173 -30.28 3.10 42.02
C ALA A 173 -31.60 3.89 41.97
N LYS A 174 -32.29 3.88 40.82
CA LYS A 174 -33.58 4.59 40.63
C LYS A 174 -34.80 3.78 41.05
N LEU A 175 -34.75 2.46 41.08
CA LEU A 175 -35.79 1.65 41.74
C LEU A 175 -35.90 1.95 43.22
N TYR A 176 -34.84 2.53 43.82
CA TYR A 176 -34.83 3.02 45.20
C TYR A 176 -35.19 4.51 45.34
N SER A 177 -35.28 5.27 44.24
CA SER A 177 -35.68 6.69 44.27
C SER A 177 -36.91 6.89 43.37
N ASN A 178 -38.05 7.27 43.99
CA ASN A 178 -39.38 7.47 43.33
C ASN A 178 -39.43 8.64 42.33
N ARG A 179 -38.49 8.70 41.36
CA ARG A 179 -38.49 9.74 40.32
C ARG A 179 -38.50 9.12 38.90
N ILE A 180 -39.62 8.54 38.54
CA ILE A 180 -39.78 7.89 37.24
C ILE A 180 -39.88 8.90 36.08
N GLU A 181 -40.41 10.09 36.28
CA GLU A 181 -40.64 11.07 35.19
C GLU A 181 -39.36 11.77 34.67
N ASP A 182 -38.41 12.07 35.56
CA ASP A 182 -37.13 12.67 35.15
C ASP A 182 -36.24 11.74 34.32
N VAL A 183 -36.50 10.43 34.36
CA VAL A 183 -35.74 9.41 33.72
C VAL A 183 -36.08 9.29 32.23
N MET A 184 -37.36 9.36 31.89
CA MET A 184 -37.82 9.26 30.50
C MET A 184 -37.32 10.44 29.64
N ASN A 185 -37.31 11.64 30.21
CA ASN A 185 -36.81 12.82 29.50
C ASN A 185 -35.29 12.80 29.25
N ARG A 186 -34.52 12.20 30.15
CA ARG A 186 -33.07 12.06 29.96
C ARG A 186 -32.73 10.90 29.01
N PHE A 187 -33.51 9.83 28.98
CA PHE A 187 -33.36 8.73 28.08
C PHE A 187 -33.59 9.19 26.63
N ASN A 188 -34.66 9.91 26.37
CA ASN A 188 -34.95 10.47 25.04
C ASN A 188 -33.91 11.49 24.57
N MET A 189 -33.25 12.21 25.46
CA MET A 189 -32.13 13.08 25.09
C MET A 189 -30.83 12.31 24.76
N MET A 190 -30.64 11.17 25.40
CA MET A 190 -29.45 10.34 25.16
C MET A 190 -29.58 9.51 23.90
N GLU A 191 -30.76 8.99 23.59
CA GLU A 191 -31.11 8.31 22.37
C GLU A 191 -30.87 9.21 21.13
N ARG A 192 -31.34 10.45 21.19
CA ARG A 192 -31.01 11.44 20.14
C ARG A 192 -29.51 11.72 19.99
N ARG A 193 -28.74 11.70 21.08
CA ARG A 193 -27.29 11.89 20.97
C ARG A 193 -26.58 10.69 20.35
N VAL A 194 -27.06 9.47 20.58
CA VAL A 194 -26.51 8.26 19.97
C VAL A 194 -26.86 8.24 18.49
N GLU A 195 -28.10 8.51 18.12
CA GLU A 195 -28.52 8.65 16.71
C GLU A 195 -27.73 9.74 15.96
N GLU A 196 -27.45 10.87 16.61
CA GLU A 196 -26.65 11.96 16.05
C GLU A 196 -25.17 11.58 15.87
N THR A 197 -24.66 10.72 16.73
CA THR A 197 -23.27 10.24 16.67
C THR A 197 -23.14 9.09 15.63
N GLU A 198 -24.11 8.18 15.58
CA GLU A 198 -24.16 7.12 14.57
C GLU A 198 -24.33 7.69 13.17
N SER A 199 -25.22 8.68 12.99
CA SER A 199 -25.37 9.37 11.71
C SER A 199 -24.12 10.15 11.27
N ARG A 200 -23.31 10.65 12.22
CA ARG A 200 -22.01 11.27 11.91
C ARG A 200 -20.97 10.25 11.45
N VAL A 201 -20.94 9.10 12.12
CA VAL A 201 -20.02 8.01 11.73
C VAL A 201 -20.40 7.45 10.37
N GLU A 202 -21.71 7.22 10.11
CA GLU A 202 -22.19 6.81 8.77
C GLU A 202 -21.88 7.84 7.69
N ALA A 203 -22.02 9.13 7.98
CA ALA A 203 -21.67 10.19 7.03
C ALA A 203 -20.15 10.28 6.76
N GLU A 204 -19.31 10.01 7.76
CA GLU A 204 -17.86 9.96 7.60
C GLU A 204 -17.40 8.69 6.84
N GLU A 205 -18.08 7.57 7.04
CA GLU A 205 -17.81 6.32 6.31
C GLU A 205 -18.26 6.42 4.85
N MET A 206 -19.45 6.97 4.56
CA MET A 206 -19.91 7.21 3.18
C MET A 206 -18.97 8.14 2.40
N GLY A 207 -18.38 9.14 3.05
CA GLY A 207 -17.41 10.03 2.40
C GLY A 207 -16.05 9.39 2.11
N ARG A 208 -15.66 8.36 2.86
CA ARG A 208 -14.37 7.67 2.69
C ARG A 208 -14.41 6.52 1.67
N GLU A 209 -15.50 5.77 1.63
CA GLU A 209 -15.62 4.66 0.67
C GLU A 209 -15.82 5.15 -0.77
N MET A 210 -16.60 6.21 -0.99
CA MET A 210 -16.81 6.75 -2.35
C MET A 210 -15.54 7.34 -2.96
N ASN A 211 -14.69 8.00 -2.17
CA ASN A 211 -13.50 8.68 -2.71
C ASN A 211 -12.42 7.71 -3.22
N LEU A 212 -12.20 6.59 -2.54
CA LEU A 212 -11.22 5.58 -2.98
C LEU A 212 -11.72 4.76 -4.19
N TYR A 213 -13.00 4.42 -4.25
CA TYR A 213 -13.58 3.70 -5.39
C TYR A 213 -13.69 4.59 -6.64
N GLU A 214 -13.98 5.88 -6.49
CA GLU A 214 -13.99 6.84 -7.61
C GLU A 214 -12.56 7.11 -8.11
N GLU A 215 -11.57 7.28 -7.25
CA GLU A 215 -10.17 7.44 -7.70
C GLU A 215 -9.62 6.20 -8.41
N PHE A 216 -9.95 5.00 -7.96
CA PHE A 216 -9.58 3.76 -8.67
C PHE A 216 -10.37 3.57 -9.97
N ALA A 217 -11.65 3.95 -10.01
CA ALA A 217 -12.46 3.91 -11.23
C ALA A 217 -11.96 4.91 -12.28
N ASP A 218 -11.56 6.11 -11.87
CA ASP A 218 -10.96 7.12 -12.75
C ASP A 218 -9.57 6.72 -13.24
N LEU A 219 -8.75 6.04 -12.43
CA LEU A 219 -7.45 5.50 -12.86
C LEU A 219 -7.62 4.40 -13.92
N VAL A 220 -8.54 3.46 -13.72
CA VAL A 220 -8.83 2.37 -14.67
C VAL A 220 -9.48 2.92 -15.95
N ALA A 221 -10.37 3.91 -15.84
CA ALA A 221 -10.99 4.56 -17.00
C ALA A 221 -9.97 5.35 -17.83
N ASN A 222 -9.03 6.05 -17.19
CA ASN A 222 -7.97 6.78 -17.89
C ASN A 222 -6.96 5.85 -18.59
N GLU A 223 -6.66 4.69 -18.02
CA GLU A 223 -5.80 3.67 -18.64
C GLU A 223 -6.48 3.04 -19.88
N ALA A 224 -7.76 2.69 -19.77
CA ALA A 224 -8.55 2.16 -20.88
C ALA A 224 -8.70 3.18 -22.03
N VAL A 225 -8.91 4.46 -21.72
CA VAL A 225 -8.99 5.54 -22.72
C VAL A 225 -7.64 5.79 -23.38
N ALA A 226 -6.53 5.67 -22.66
CA ALA A 226 -5.17 5.80 -23.22
C ALA A 226 -4.86 4.67 -24.21
N ASP A 227 -5.26 3.45 -23.89
CA ASP A 227 -5.08 2.28 -24.77
C ASP A 227 -5.97 2.36 -26.03
N GLU A 228 -7.21 2.80 -25.91
CA GLU A 228 -8.09 3.05 -27.07
C GLU A 228 -7.56 4.19 -27.96
N LEU A 229 -7.01 5.23 -27.34
CA LEU A 229 -6.43 6.35 -28.09
C LEU A 229 -5.16 5.94 -28.84
N ALA A 230 -4.34 5.05 -28.26
CA ALA A 230 -3.19 4.46 -28.91
C ALA A 230 -3.61 3.56 -30.09
N ALA A 231 -4.63 2.72 -29.88
CA ALA A 231 -5.18 1.86 -30.93
C ALA A 231 -5.82 2.66 -32.10
N LEU A 232 -6.47 3.78 -31.80
CA LEU A 232 -7.04 4.69 -32.80
C LEU A 232 -5.96 5.41 -33.62
N LYS A 233 -4.89 5.85 -32.96
CA LYS A 233 -3.72 6.46 -33.64
C LYS A 233 -3.04 5.45 -34.58
N GLU A 234 -2.90 4.20 -34.16
CA GLU A 234 -2.33 3.15 -35.01
C GLU A 234 -3.23 2.80 -36.21
N ARG A 235 -4.53 2.81 -36.04
CA ARG A 235 -5.50 2.65 -37.15
C ARG A 235 -5.48 3.80 -38.14
N LEU A 236 -5.36 5.04 -37.66
CA LEU A 236 -5.24 6.23 -38.53
C LEU A 236 -3.92 6.24 -39.30
N ALA A 237 -2.80 5.86 -38.66
CA ALA A 237 -1.49 5.72 -39.32
C ALA A 237 -1.50 4.62 -40.41
N LYS A 238 -2.21 3.51 -40.16
CA LYS A 238 -2.40 2.45 -41.18
C LYS A 238 -3.34 2.83 -42.31
N LYS A 239 -4.24 3.81 -42.09
CA LYS A 239 -5.17 4.31 -43.11
C LYS A 239 -4.52 5.35 -44.02
N SER A 240 -3.69 6.24 -43.46
CA SER A 240 -2.91 7.22 -44.25
C SER A 240 -1.87 6.56 -45.16
N SER A 241 -1.28 5.43 -44.75
CA SER A 241 -0.34 4.69 -45.56
C SER A 241 -0.98 3.84 -46.71
N LYS A 242 -2.32 3.71 -46.68
CA LYS A 242 -3.08 3.05 -47.75
C LYS A 242 -3.59 4.00 -48.85
N ASP A 243 -3.78 5.27 -48.48
CA ASP A 243 -4.26 6.30 -49.43
C ASP A 243 -3.11 6.91 -50.28
N GLU A 244 -1.84 6.73 -49.90
CA GLU A 244 -0.68 7.13 -50.70
C GLU A 244 -0.23 6.05 -51.73
N LYS A 245 -0.93 4.93 -51.83
CA LYS A 245 -0.66 3.86 -52.80
C LYS A 245 -1.80 3.66 -53.81
N LYS A 246 -2.61 4.66 -54.04
CA LYS A 246 -3.61 4.68 -55.09
C LYS A 246 -3.47 5.97 -55.91
#